data_bfb1d0e1b20d9bb8af1b417889d5eaca
#
_entry.id   bfb1d0e1b20d9bb8af1b417889d5eaca
#
_cell.length_a   1.000
_cell.length_b   1.000
_cell.length_c   1.000
_cell.angle_alpha   90.00
_cell.angle_beta   90.00
_cell.angle_gamma   90.00
#
_symmetry.space_group_name_H-M   'P 1'
#
loop_
_entity.id
_entity.type
_entity.pdbx_description
1 polymer ?
#
loop_
_entity_poly.entity_id
_entity_poly.type
_entity_poly.pdbx_seq_one_letter_code
_entity_poly.pdbx_strand_id
1 'polypeptide(L)'
;MASFERYDVVRVPFPFTDRQAEKNRPALVISAGATFNRPAGHSVMAMITSAGHAPWPLDVPISDLNAAGLPAPSIVRFKLFTLDHRLVRGKLGRLAQKDQAKAQSAIRRLLT
;
A
#
# COMPACT_ATOMS: atom_id res chain seq x y z
N MET A 1 -8.34 -15.73 9.80
CA MET A 1 -8.01 -14.32 10.01
C MET A 1 -7.12 -13.81 8.89
N ALA A 2 -7.41 -12.64 8.36
CA ALA A 2 -6.62 -12.09 7.27
C ALA A 2 -5.21 -11.77 7.75
N SER A 3 -4.23 -12.14 6.93
CA SER A 3 -2.82 -11.90 7.20
C SER A 3 -2.24 -11.16 5.99
N PHE A 4 -1.52 -10.07 6.26
CA PHE A 4 -0.96 -9.23 5.20
C PHE A 4 0.55 -9.23 5.30
N GLU A 5 1.19 -9.30 4.14
CA GLU A 5 2.64 -9.33 4.02
C GLU A 5 3.14 -8.05 3.37
N ARG A 6 4.41 -7.71 3.60
CA ARG A 6 5.02 -6.58 2.91
C ARG A 6 4.84 -6.73 1.41
N TYR A 7 4.46 -5.63 0.76
CA TYR A 7 4.23 -5.51 -0.68
C TYR A 7 2.89 -6.06 -1.16
N ASP A 8 2.02 -6.51 -0.26
CA ASP A 8 0.63 -6.77 -0.64
C ASP A 8 -0.03 -5.43 -1.00
N VAL A 9 -0.83 -5.46 -2.05
CA VAL A 9 -1.66 -4.33 -2.46
C VAL A 9 -3.08 -4.61 -1.98
N VAL A 10 -3.61 -3.72 -1.17
CA VAL A 10 -4.91 -3.92 -0.52
C VAL A 10 -5.83 -2.75 -0.82
N ARG A 11 -7.13 -2.99 -0.61
CA ARG A 11 -8.15 -1.95 -0.74
C ARG A 11 -8.55 -1.49 0.66
N VAL A 12 -8.50 -0.18 0.87
CA VAL A 12 -8.79 0.40 2.18
C VAL A 12 -9.80 1.53 2.05
N PRO A 13 -10.54 1.84 3.13
CA PRO A 13 -11.45 2.99 3.10
C PRO A 13 -10.66 4.29 3.16
N PHE A 14 -11.18 5.31 2.50
CA PHE A 14 -10.61 6.64 2.59
C PHE A 14 -11.74 7.66 2.71
N PRO A 15 -11.76 8.45 3.77
CA PRO A 15 -10.84 8.47 4.92
C PRO A 15 -10.80 7.15 5.68
N PHE A 16 -9.79 6.95 6.54
CA PHE A 16 -9.48 5.66 7.18
C PHE A 16 -10.42 5.36 8.34
N THR A 17 -11.71 5.42 8.07
CA THR A 17 -12.76 5.16 9.04
C THR A 17 -13.73 4.15 8.44
N ASP A 18 -14.71 3.73 9.23
CA ASP A 18 -15.74 2.81 8.78
C ASP A 18 -17.01 3.55 8.35
N ARG A 19 -16.88 4.77 7.89
CA ARG A 19 -18.02 5.59 7.49
C ARG A 19 -18.56 5.14 6.15
N GLN A 20 -19.87 5.24 6.02
CA GLN A 20 -20.59 4.73 4.86
C GLN A 20 -20.29 5.50 3.58
N ALA A 21 -20.01 6.78 3.67
CA ALA A 21 -19.81 7.64 2.50
C ALA A 21 -18.38 7.62 1.94
N GLU A 22 -17.50 6.83 2.52
CA GLU A 22 -16.10 6.79 2.12
C GLU A 22 -15.89 6.09 0.79
N LYS A 23 -14.77 6.40 0.16
CA LYS A 23 -14.32 5.71 -1.04
C LYS A 23 -13.30 4.66 -0.69
N ASN A 24 -13.23 3.62 -1.50
CA ASN A 24 -12.14 2.65 -1.40
C ASN A 24 -10.96 3.11 -2.22
N ARG A 25 -9.75 2.92 -1.67
CA ARG A 25 -8.51 3.28 -2.33
C ARG A 25 -7.50 2.17 -2.19
N PRO A 26 -6.60 1.99 -3.16
CA PRO A 26 -5.53 1.02 -3.01
C PRO A 26 -4.44 1.58 -2.08
N ALA A 27 -3.78 0.68 -1.38
CA ALA A 27 -2.66 0.99 -0.52
C ALA A 27 -1.66 -0.15 -0.56
N LEU A 28 -0.39 0.16 -0.29
CA LEU A 28 0.68 -0.81 -0.27
C LEU A 28 1.08 -1.10 1.17
N VAL A 29 1.07 -2.38 1.55
CA VAL A 29 1.58 -2.81 2.85
C VAL A 29 3.11 -2.73 2.81
N ILE A 30 3.72 -1.98 3.74
CA ILE A 30 5.16 -1.83 3.78
C ILE A 30 5.79 -2.42 5.05
N SER A 31 5.00 -2.76 6.05
CA SER A 31 5.49 -3.37 7.28
C SER A 31 5.58 -4.88 7.15
N ALA A 32 6.50 -5.47 7.92
CA ALA A 32 6.78 -6.91 7.87
C ALA A 32 5.64 -7.71 8.50
N GLY A 33 5.28 -8.83 7.85
CA GLY A 33 4.18 -9.66 8.29
C GLY A 33 4.43 -10.32 9.64
N ALA A 34 5.58 -11.00 9.79
CA ALA A 34 5.86 -11.79 10.98
C ALA A 34 6.13 -10.93 12.21
N THR A 35 6.89 -9.84 12.05
CA THR A 35 7.36 -9.05 13.19
C THR A 35 6.44 -7.93 13.57
N PHE A 36 5.56 -7.50 12.67
CA PHE A 36 4.67 -6.39 12.98
C PHE A 36 3.21 -6.69 12.66
N ASN A 37 2.89 -7.05 11.42
CA ASN A 37 1.49 -7.11 11.00
C ASN A 37 0.67 -8.11 11.81
N ARG A 38 1.18 -9.33 11.98
CA ARG A 38 0.46 -10.35 12.72
C ARG A 38 0.35 -10.04 14.20
N PRO A 39 1.44 -9.70 14.91
CA PRO A 39 1.30 -9.36 16.32
C PRO A 39 0.45 -8.14 16.59
N ALA A 40 0.52 -7.13 15.74
CA ALA A 40 -0.20 -5.87 15.95
C ALA A 40 -1.66 -5.93 15.50
N GLY A 41 -2.00 -6.81 14.56
CA GLY A 41 -3.31 -6.76 13.92
C GLY A 41 -3.51 -5.50 13.10
N HIS A 42 -2.43 -4.82 12.76
CA HIS A 42 -2.37 -3.58 11.99
C HIS A 42 -1.22 -3.68 11.02
N SER A 43 -1.26 -2.91 9.96
CA SER A 43 -0.12 -2.78 9.04
C SER A 43 0.17 -1.32 8.76
N VAL A 44 1.46 -1.02 8.59
CA VAL A 44 1.88 0.29 8.10
C VAL A 44 1.78 0.24 6.58
N MET A 45 1.14 1.25 6.01
CA MET A 45 0.82 1.29 4.59
C MET A 45 1.25 2.62 3.98
N ALA A 46 1.51 2.58 2.67
CA ALA A 46 1.72 3.76 1.85
C ALA A 46 0.53 3.91 0.90
N MET A 47 0.19 5.15 0.58
CA MET A 47 -0.91 5.42 -0.37
C MET A 47 -0.51 5.02 -1.78
N ILE A 48 -1.47 4.54 -2.55
CA ILE A 48 -1.32 4.37 -3.99
C ILE A 48 -2.29 5.34 -4.64
N THR A 49 -1.78 6.15 -5.57
CA THR A 49 -2.58 7.16 -6.25
C THR A 49 -2.38 7.08 -7.76
N SER A 50 -3.26 7.71 -8.52
CA SER A 50 -3.14 7.71 -9.99
C SER A 50 -1.93 8.52 -10.44
N ALA A 51 -1.33 8.09 -11.57
CA ALA A 51 -0.07 8.64 -12.05
C ALA A 51 -0.15 10.10 -12.52
N GLY A 52 -1.34 10.65 -12.70
CA GLY A 52 -1.51 12.01 -13.20
C GLY A 52 -1.34 13.11 -12.17
N HIS A 53 -1.06 12.79 -10.93
CA HIS A 53 -0.90 13.78 -9.88
C HIS A 53 0.48 14.43 -9.90
N ALA A 54 0.58 15.62 -9.30
CA ALA A 54 1.85 16.33 -9.16
C ALA A 54 2.86 15.46 -8.39
N PRO A 55 4.16 15.56 -8.72
CA PRO A 55 5.17 14.73 -8.07
C PRO A 55 5.24 14.93 -6.56
N TRP A 56 5.58 13.85 -5.88
CA TRP A 56 5.83 13.81 -4.44
C TRP A 56 7.17 13.11 -4.23
N PRO A 57 7.96 13.52 -3.23
CA PRO A 57 9.27 12.91 -3.02
C PRO A 57 9.20 11.39 -2.87
N LEU A 58 10.12 10.69 -3.51
CA LEU A 58 10.26 9.23 -3.46
C LEU A 58 9.10 8.45 -4.08
N ASP A 59 8.26 9.09 -4.91
CA ASP A 59 7.21 8.37 -5.63
C ASP A 59 7.79 7.20 -6.42
N VAL A 60 7.10 6.06 -6.38
CA VAL A 60 7.49 4.87 -7.14
C VAL A 60 6.39 4.51 -8.12
N PRO A 61 6.59 4.75 -9.42
CA PRO A 61 5.63 4.26 -10.43
C PRO A 61 5.59 2.75 -10.42
N ILE A 62 4.37 2.19 -10.46
CA ILE A 62 4.18 0.75 -10.50
C ILE A 62 4.26 0.31 -11.96
N SER A 63 5.23 -0.53 -12.29
CA SER A 63 5.45 -0.97 -13.67
C SER A 63 4.59 -2.17 -14.05
N ASP A 64 4.28 -3.06 -13.11
CA ASP A 64 3.45 -4.23 -13.37
C ASP A 64 2.10 -4.06 -12.68
N LEU A 65 1.19 -3.39 -13.37
CA LEU A 65 -0.14 -3.11 -12.83
C LEU A 65 -0.96 -4.37 -12.64
N ASN A 66 -0.76 -5.34 -13.51
CA ASN A 66 -1.51 -6.59 -13.45
C ASN A 66 -1.19 -7.37 -12.17
N ALA A 67 0.09 -7.50 -11.85
CA ALA A 67 0.51 -8.17 -10.62
C ALA A 67 -0.04 -7.46 -9.38
N ALA A 68 -0.05 -6.14 -9.40
CA ALA A 68 -0.56 -5.33 -8.29
C ALA A 68 -2.09 -5.31 -8.22
N GLY A 69 -2.77 -5.79 -9.26
CA GLY A 69 -4.23 -5.80 -9.30
C GLY A 69 -4.84 -4.43 -9.52
N LEU A 70 -4.14 -3.55 -10.24
CA LEU A 70 -4.58 -2.18 -10.46
C LEU A 70 -5.00 -1.97 -11.92
N PRO A 71 -6.10 -1.25 -12.15
CA PRO A 71 -6.65 -1.10 -13.50
C PRO A 71 -6.04 0.02 -14.33
N ALA A 72 -5.24 0.90 -13.74
CA ALA A 72 -4.74 2.09 -14.42
C ALA A 72 -3.38 2.49 -13.87
N PRO A 73 -2.60 3.29 -14.62
CA PRO A 73 -1.29 3.76 -14.16
C PRO A 73 -1.36 4.36 -12.77
N SER A 74 -0.51 3.88 -11.88
CA SER A 74 -0.53 4.21 -10.46
C SER A 74 0.88 4.37 -9.92
N ILE A 75 1.00 5.14 -8.84
CA ILE A 75 2.27 5.33 -8.14
C ILE A 75 2.08 5.07 -6.65
N VAL A 76 3.13 4.49 -6.04
CA VAL A 76 3.21 4.40 -4.59
C VAL A 76 3.71 5.73 -4.07
N ARG A 77 2.92 6.34 -3.19
CA ARG A 77 3.24 7.63 -2.59
C ARG A 77 3.42 7.46 -1.10
N PHE A 78 4.57 7.90 -0.59
CA PHE A 78 4.92 7.64 0.81
C PHE A 78 4.29 8.65 1.75
N LYS A 79 2.96 8.66 1.74
CA LYS A 79 2.12 9.21 2.79
C LYS A 79 1.70 8.02 3.62
N LEU A 80 2.36 7.83 4.76
CA LEU A 80 2.21 6.61 5.53
C LEU A 80 1.08 6.71 6.53
N PHE A 81 0.45 5.57 6.78
CA PHE A 81 -0.56 5.43 7.80
C PHE A 81 -0.55 4.00 8.33
N THR A 82 -1.04 3.82 9.53
CA THR A 82 -1.19 2.49 10.15
C THR A 82 -2.67 2.18 10.26
N LEU A 83 -3.08 1.03 9.73
CA LEU A 83 -4.49 0.67 9.67
C LEU A 83 -4.76 -0.67 10.32
N ASP A 84 -5.83 -0.74 11.11
CA ASP A 84 -6.35 -1.99 11.67
C ASP A 84 -6.78 -2.91 10.54
N HIS A 85 -6.37 -4.17 10.59
CA HIS A 85 -6.71 -5.15 9.56
C HIS A 85 -8.21 -5.34 9.38
N ARG A 86 -9.00 -5.08 10.43
CA ARG A 86 -10.45 -5.18 10.34
C ARG A 86 -11.06 -4.16 9.38
N LEU A 87 -10.33 -3.09 9.08
CA LEU A 87 -10.80 -2.07 8.14
C LEU A 87 -10.36 -2.31 6.71
N VAL A 88 -9.48 -3.29 6.48
CA VAL A 88 -9.02 -3.63 5.12
C VAL A 88 -10.16 -4.32 4.38
N ARG A 89 -10.44 -3.85 3.16
CA ARG A 89 -11.59 -4.29 2.39
C ARG A 89 -11.27 -5.25 1.27
N GLY A 90 -10.10 -5.86 1.32
CA GLY A 90 -9.71 -6.89 0.37
C GLY A 90 -8.30 -6.72 -0.11
N LYS A 91 -7.75 -7.81 -0.65
CA LYS A 91 -6.43 -7.82 -1.27
C LYS A 91 -6.61 -7.73 -2.77
N LEU A 92 -5.92 -6.76 -3.40
CA LEU A 92 -5.99 -6.55 -4.83
C LEU A 92 -4.93 -7.33 -5.58
N GLY A 93 -3.75 -7.47 -4.99
CA GLY A 93 -2.63 -8.15 -5.61
C GLY A 93 -1.38 -7.98 -4.79
N ARG A 94 -0.24 -8.05 -5.48
CA ARG A 94 1.07 -7.92 -4.85
C ARG A 94 2.02 -7.27 -5.83
N LEU A 95 2.92 -6.41 -5.38
CA LEU A 95 3.91 -5.82 -6.27
C LEU A 95 4.76 -6.90 -6.91
N ALA A 96 5.03 -6.76 -8.20
CA ALA A 96 6.02 -7.58 -8.88
C ALA A 96 7.40 -7.31 -8.28
N GLN A 97 8.30 -8.29 -8.42
CA GLN A 97 9.60 -8.23 -7.77
C GLN A 97 10.40 -6.97 -8.13
N LYS A 98 10.33 -6.54 -9.39
CA LYS A 98 11.02 -5.31 -9.81
C LYS A 98 10.46 -4.08 -9.14
N ASP A 99 9.15 -4.03 -8.91
CA ASP A 99 8.53 -2.92 -8.21
C ASP A 99 8.81 -2.98 -6.71
N GLN A 100 8.91 -4.18 -6.14
CA GLN A 100 9.32 -4.36 -4.75
C GLN A 100 10.72 -3.78 -4.50
N ALA A 101 11.64 -4.01 -5.42
CA ALA A 101 13.00 -3.48 -5.28
C ALA A 101 13.02 -1.95 -5.25
N LYS A 102 12.22 -1.32 -6.09
CA LYS A 102 12.09 0.14 -6.12
C LYS A 102 11.45 0.67 -4.83
N ALA A 103 10.40 -0.01 -4.36
CA ALA A 103 9.74 0.38 -3.12
C ALA A 103 10.67 0.23 -1.93
N GLN A 104 11.46 -0.84 -1.87
CA GLN A 104 12.44 -1.06 -0.81
C GLN A 104 13.48 0.06 -0.77
N SER A 105 14.00 0.44 -1.93
CA SER A 105 14.95 1.54 -2.04
C SER A 105 14.35 2.84 -1.52
N ALA A 106 13.11 3.13 -1.91
CA ALA A 106 12.43 4.34 -1.47
C ALA A 106 12.20 4.34 0.04
N ILE A 107 11.81 3.21 0.62
CA ILE A 107 11.60 3.08 2.06
C ILE A 107 12.90 3.37 2.81
N ARG A 108 14.01 2.83 2.33
CA ARG A 108 15.32 3.10 2.95
C ARG A 108 15.65 4.59 2.93
N ARG A 109 15.44 5.22 1.78
CA ARG A 109 15.72 6.66 1.63
C ARG A 109 14.79 7.51 2.48
N LEU A 110 13.57 7.06 2.69
CA LEU A 110 12.60 7.76 3.53
C LEU A 110 13.03 7.73 4.99
N LEU A 111 13.61 6.63 5.46
CA LEU A 111 13.84 6.39 6.88
C LEU A 111 15.31 6.61 7.29
N THR A 112 16.19 6.86 6.37
CA THR A 112 17.60 7.14 6.64
C THR A 112 18.05 8.45 6.00
#